data_ef48f79e75c70df43a0f7ffcb0317635
#
_entry.id   ef48f79e75c70df43a0f7ffcb0317635
#
_cell.length_a   1.000
_cell.length_b   1.000
_cell.length_c   1.000
_cell.angle_alpha   90.00
_cell.angle_beta   90.00
_cell.angle_gamma   90.00
#
_symmetry.space_group_name_H-M   'P 1'
#
loop_
_entity.id
_entity.type
_entity.pdbx_description
1 polymer ?
#
loop_
_entity_poly.entity_id
_entity_poly.type
_entity_poly.pdbx_seq_one_letter_code
_entity_poly.pdbx_strand_id
1 'polypeptide(L)'
;MEFFDFNEIYLERLRNRDFQTEQHFFRYFSKFLIIKLRSRLRSPQAVEDIQQETFLRVLKALRTEGGIRSPERFGAFVNSICNNVLLEFYRSSSHDAPSDDSSADPPDQTIDLDGMLATKQTREHVRKILDQLPEKDRRLLRAIFLEEKDKDEICRDFGVDRDYLRVLLHRAKQNFKAFYPDHLDP
;
A
#
# COMPACT_ATOMS: atom_id res chain seq x y z
N MET A 1 -6.40 -5.48 11.38
CA MET A 1 -6.79 -4.99 10.03
C MET A 1 -7.49 -6.14 9.35
N GLU A 2 -8.81 -6.14 9.30
CA GLU A 2 -9.55 -7.16 8.57
C GLU A 2 -9.16 -7.11 7.10
N PHE A 3 -8.80 -8.25 6.52
CA PHE A 3 -8.67 -8.39 5.09
C PHE A 3 -10.08 -8.42 4.49
N PHE A 4 -10.56 -7.27 4.08
CA PHE A 4 -11.86 -7.16 3.46
C PHE A 4 -11.81 -7.76 2.06
N ASP A 5 -12.66 -8.75 1.81
CA ASP A 5 -12.81 -9.33 0.47
C ASP A 5 -13.72 -8.42 -0.36
N PHE A 6 -13.09 -7.59 -1.19
CA PHE A 6 -13.80 -6.73 -2.13
C PHE A 6 -14.52 -7.59 -3.18
N ASN A 7 -15.82 -7.42 -3.29
CA ASN A 7 -16.65 -8.11 -4.26
C ASN A 7 -17.28 -7.12 -5.27
N GLU A 8 -17.98 -7.65 -6.26
CA GLU A 8 -18.61 -6.85 -7.31
C GLU A 8 -19.65 -5.87 -6.75
N ILE A 9 -20.44 -6.31 -5.76
CA ILE A 9 -21.46 -5.48 -5.09
C ILE A 9 -20.81 -4.29 -4.39
N TYR A 10 -19.67 -4.49 -3.76
CA TYR A 10 -18.91 -3.40 -3.12
C TYR A 10 -18.46 -2.37 -4.15
N LEU A 11 -17.87 -2.82 -5.26
CA LEU A 11 -17.41 -1.92 -6.33
C LEU A 11 -18.56 -1.18 -6.99
N GLU A 12 -19.68 -1.85 -7.18
CA GLU A 12 -20.89 -1.23 -7.72
C GLU A 12 -21.46 -0.13 -6.80
N ARG A 13 -21.56 -0.41 -5.48
CA ARG A 13 -21.96 0.59 -4.49
C ARG A 13 -21.00 1.77 -4.46
N LEU A 14 -19.69 1.52 -4.51
CA LEU A 14 -18.66 2.56 -4.52
C LEU A 14 -18.75 3.41 -5.81
N ARG A 15 -19.06 2.78 -6.95
CA ARG A 15 -19.30 3.45 -8.23
C ARG A 15 -20.53 4.35 -8.17
N ASN A 16 -21.60 3.88 -7.51
CA ASN A 16 -22.86 4.59 -7.32
C ASN A 16 -22.86 5.61 -6.17
N ARG A 17 -21.68 5.89 -5.60
CA ARG A 17 -21.50 6.87 -4.50
C ARG A 17 -22.29 6.52 -3.23
N ASP A 18 -22.43 5.24 -2.92
CA ASP A 18 -23.02 4.83 -1.65
C ASP A 18 -22.17 5.36 -0.50
N PHE A 19 -22.76 6.20 0.33
CA PHE A 19 -22.05 6.92 1.38
C PHE A 19 -21.34 6.01 2.38
N GLN A 20 -21.98 4.92 2.79
CA GLN A 20 -21.39 3.98 3.75
C GLN A 20 -20.20 3.24 3.14
N THR A 21 -20.33 2.85 1.88
CA THR A 21 -19.24 2.17 1.13
C THR A 21 -18.08 3.13 0.88
N GLU A 22 -18.33 4.40 0.54
CA GLU A 22 -17.28 5.40 0.40
C GLU A 22 -16.57 5.67 1.73
N GLN A 23 -17.30 5.83 2.84
CA GLN A 23 -16.69 5.97 4.16
C GLN A 23 -15.82 4.77 4.54
N HIS A 24 -16.31 3.55 4.29
CA HIS A 24 -15.54 2.34 4.52
C HIS A 24 -14.27 2.33 3.66
N PHE A 25 -14.38 2.63 2.36
CA PHE A 25 -13.26 2.71 1.43
C PHE A 25 -12.16 3.67 1.93
N PHE A 26 -12.54 4.91 2.26
CA PHE A 26 -11.59 5.89 2.76
C PHE A 26 -10.93 5.44 4.07
N ARG A 27 -11.70 4.99 5.04
CA ARG A 27 -11.18 4.54 6.34
C ARG A 27 -10.22 3.34 6.19
N TYR A 28 -10.60 2.36 5.38
CA TYR A 28 -9.80 1.15 5.15
C TYR A 28 -8.46 1.47 4.49
N PHE A 29 -8.49 2.20 3.37
CA PHE A 29 -7.27 2.49 2.62
C PHE A 29 -6.43 3.63 3.21
N SER A 30 -7.01 4.57 3.96
CA SER A 30 -6.24 5.65 4.61
C SER A 30 -5.15 5.11 5.50
N LYS A 31 -5.46 4.15 6.36
CA LYS A 31 -4.46 3.54 7.26
C LYS A 31 -3.29 2.93 6.46
N PHE A 32 -3.61 2.18 5.42
CA PHE A 32 -2.61 1.55 4.55
C PHE A 32 -1.74 2.57 3.81
N LEU A 33 -2.38 3.56 3.17
CA LEU A 33 -1.68 4.59 2.39
C LEU A 33 -0.79 5.46 3.27
N ILE A 34 -1.27 5.88 4.46
CA ILE A 34 -0.47 6.68 5.40
C ILE A 34 0.79 5.93 5.83
N ILE A 35 0.67 4.66 6.22
CA ILE A 35 1.84 3.85 6.61
C ILE A 35 2.85 3.78 5.47
N LYS A 36 2.37 3.53 4.26
CA LYS A 36 3.20 3.44 3.06
C LYS A 36 3.88 4.76 2.72
N LEU A 37 3.12 5.86 2.72
CA LEU A 37 3.63 7.17 2.31
C LEU A 37 4.57 7.77 3.37
N ARG A 38 4.28 7.63 4.65
CA ARG A 38 5.16 8.08 5.74
C ARG A 38 6.51 7.35 5.78
N SER A 39 6.60 6.15 5.22
CA SER A 39 7.89 5.47 5.08
C SER A 39 8.78 6.05 3.98
N ARG A 40 8.26 6.91 3.12
CA ARG A 40 8.92 7.45 1.92
C ARG A 40 9.00 8.96 1.86
N LEU A 41 8.08 9.63 2.52
CA LEU A 41 7.94 11.08 2.50
C LEU A 41 8.13 11.62 3.90
N ARG A 42 8.89 12.72 4.01
CA ARG A 42 9.10 13.42 5.28
C ARG A 42 8.02 14.46 5.55
N SER A 43 7.48 15.08 4.49
CA SER A 43 6.47 16.11 4.59
C SER A 43 5.09 15.50 4.85
N PRO A 44 4.42 15.81 5.98
CA PRO A 44 3.04 15.41 6.24
C PRO A 44 2.08 15.91 5.15
N GLN A 45 2.29 17.15 4.67
CA GLN A 45 1.48 17.73 3.60
C GLN A 45 1.56 16.89 2.31
N ALA A 46 2.78 16.50 1.90
CA ALA A 46 2.94 15.65 0.72
C ALA A 46 2.28 14.28 0.89
N VAL A 47 2.26 13.74 2.11
CA VAL A 47 1.54 12.48 2.42
C VAL A 47 0.04 12.65 2.20
N GLU A 48 -0.55 13.74 2.70
CA GLU A 48 -1.97 14.04 2.53
C GLU A 48 -2.34 14.28 1.07
N ASP A 49 -1.56 15.08 0.35
CA ASP A 49 -1.81 15.42 -1.05
C ASP A 49 -1.77 14.17 -1.93
N ILE A 50 -0.76 13.31 -1.77
CA ILE A 50 -0.66 12.05 -2.52
C ILE A 50 -1.79 11.10 -2.15
N GLN A 51 -2.19 11.04 -0.89
CA GLN A 51 -3.31 10.23 -0.45
C GLN A 51 -4.62 10.69 -1.10
N GLN A 52 -4.90 11.99 -1.08
CA GLN A 52 -6.10 12.58 -1.68
C GLN A 52 -6.13 12.34 -3.20
N GLU A 53 -5.03 12.59 -3.89
CA GLU A 53 -4.91 12.36 -5.32
C GLU A 53 -5.09 10.87 -5.68
N THR A 54 -4.56 9.98 -4.85
CA THR A 54 -4.77 8.53 -5.01
C THR A 54 -6.26 8.18 -4.94
N PHE A 55 -6.98 8.69 -3.96
CA PHE A 55 -8.41 8.44 -3.81
C PHE A 55 -9.21 9.01 -4.99
N LEU A 56 -8.91 10.23 -5.39
CA LEU A 56 -9.57 10.86 -6.54
C LEU A 56 -9.39 10.04 -7.83
N ARG A 57 -8.17 9.58 -8.10
CA ARG A 57 -7.88 8.75 -9.29
C ARG A 57 -8.55 7.39 -9.23
N VAL A 58 -8.57 6.75 -8.07
CA VAL A 58 -9.26 5.47 -7.87
C VAL A 58 -10.75 5.62 -8.16
N LEU A 59 -11.42 6.61 -7.55
CA LEU A 59 -12.84 6.85 -7.75
C LEU A 59 -13.17 7.25 -9.19
N LYS A 60 -12.31 8.05 -9.83
CA LYS A 60 -12.45 8.41 -11.26
C LYS A 60 -12.35 7.17 -12.14
N ALA A 61 -11.36 6.32 -11.92
CA ALA A 61 -11.16 5.09 -12.69
C ALA A 61 -12.30 4.11 -12.53
N LEU A 62 -12.90 4.01 -11.33
CA LEU A 62 -14.08 3.17 -11.08
C LEU A 62 -15.31 3.60 -11.88
N ARG A 63 -15.43 4.91 -12.13
CA ARG A 63 -16.60 5.51 -12.82
C ARG A 63 -16.44 5.56 -14.33
N THR A 64 -15.26 5.27 -14.85
CA THR A 64 -15.00 5.25 -16.31
C THR A 64 -15.43 3.91 -16.89
N GLU A 65 -15.94 3.92 -18.12
CA GLU A 65 -16.30 2.70 -18.86
C GLU A 65 -15.09 1.76 -18.97
N GLY A 66 -15.27 0.52 -18.58
CA GLY A 66 -14.19 -0.47 -18.53
C GLY A 66 -13.52 -0.65 -17.16
N GLY A 67 -14.02 0.03 -16.12
CA GLY A 67 -13.53 -0.02 -14.74
C GLY A 67 -12.88 -1.32 -14.26
N ILE A 68 -12.69 -1.49 -12.98
CA ILE A 68 -11.99 -2.66 -12.43
C ILE A 68 -12.82 -3.92 -12.70
N ARG A 69 -12.26 -4.82 -13.53
CA ARG A 69 -12.92 -6.08 -13.91
C ARG A 69 -12.79 -7.20 -12.89
N SER A 70 -11.87 -7.05 -11.95
CA SER A 70 -11.50 -8.07 -10.97
C SER A 70 -11.53 -7.48 -9.57
N PRO A 71 -12.68 -7.59 -8.85
CA PRO A 71 -12.84 -7.02 -7.51
C PRO A 71 -11.77 -7.50 -6.53
N GLU A 72 -11.34 -8.75 -6.63
CA GLU A 72 -10.29 -9.35 -5.81
C GLU A 72 -8.93 -8.66 -5.98
N ARG A 73 -8.75 -7.89 -7.04
CA ARG A 73 -7.55 -7.09 -7.31
C ARG A 73 -7.68 -5.63 -6.91
N PHE A 74 -8.80 -5.24 -6.30
CA PHE A 74 -9.07 -3.85 -5.98
C PHE A 74 -7.99 -3.24 -5.10
N GLY A 75 -7.55 -3.94 -4.05
CA GLY A 75 -6.45 -3.48 -3.21
C GLY A 75 -5.13 -3.28 -3.96
N ALA A 76 -4.79 -4.19 -4.89
CA ALA A 76 -3.62 -4.04 -5.74
C ALA A 76 -3.76 -2.86 -6.71
N PHE A 77 -4.96 -2.61 -7.20
CA PHE A 77 -5.25 -1.45 -8.06
C PHE A 77 -5.06 -0.13 -7.31
N VAL A 78 -5.61 0.02 -6.11
CA VAL A 78 -5.40 1.20 -5.25
C VAL A 78 -3.91 1.42 -5.00
N ASN A 79 -3.18 0.36 -4.67
CA ASN A 79 -1.73 0.43 -4.46
C ASN A 79 -0.97 0.86 -5.72
N SER A 80 -1.36 0.39 -6.90
CA SER A 80 -0.76 0.78 -8.18
C SER A 80 -0.99 2.26 -8.49
N ILE A 81 -2.20 2.76 -8.27
CA ILE A 81 -2.51 4.20 -8.43
C ILE A 81 -1.63 5.03 -7.48
N CYS A 82 -1.53 4.64 -6.20
CA CYS A 82 -0.68 5.32 -5.24
C CYS A 82 0.79 5.37 -5.68
N ASN A 83 1.33 4.27 -6.21
CA ASN A 83 2.69 4.25 -6.74
C ASN A 83 2.88 5.21 -7.91
N ASN A 84 1.91 5.28 -8.82
CA ASN A 84 1.99 6.20 -9.95
C ASN A 84 1.98 7.66 -9.50
N VAL A 85 1.09 8.02 -8.57
CA VAL A 85 1.03 9.38 -7.99
C VAL A 85 2.35 9.72 -7.29
N LEU A 86 2.90 8.78 -6.52
CA LEU A 86 4.18 8.96 -5.82
C LEU A 86 5.35 9.15 -6.81
N LEU A 87 5.39 8.40 -7.90
CA LEU A 87 6.40 8.56 -8.95
C LEU A 87 6.28 9.91 -9.66
N GLU A 88 5.06 10.37 -9.94
CA GLU A 88 4.81 11.71 -10.50
C GLU A 88 5.29 12.80 -9.55
N PHE A 89 5.01 12.66 -8.26
CA PHE A 89 5.50 13.57 -7.22
C PHE A 89 7.03 13.66 -7.21
N TYR A 90 7.75 12.52 -7.25
CA TYR A 90 9.20 12.54 -7.30
C TYR A 90 9.75 13.19 -8.58
N ARG A 91 9.10 12.98 -9.73
CA ARG A 91 9.50 13.62 -10.99
C ARG A 91 9.31 15.13 -10.93
N SER A 92 8.21 15.63 -10.39
CA SER A 92 7.98 17.05 -10.25
C SER A 92 8.98 17.69 -9.28
N SER A 93 9.21 17.05 -8.12
CA SER A 93 10.17 17.53 -7.12
C SER A 93 11.63 17.53 -7.60
N SER A 94 11.99 16.63 -8.53
CA SER A 94 13.34 16.63 -9.13
C SER A 94 13.52 17.67 -10.24
N HIS A 95 12.45 18.21 -10.79
CA HIS A 95 12.50 19.30 -11.79
C HIS A 95 12.58 20.69 -11.15
N ASP A 96 12.10 20.84 -9.90
CA ASP A 96 12.07 22.09 -9.16
C ASP A 96 13.27 22.30 -8.22
N ALA A 97 14.26 21.42 -8.23
CA ALA A 97 15.43 21.58 -7.41
C ALA A 97 16.51 22.40 -8.12
N PRO A 98 16.69 23.70 -7.79
CA PRO A 98 18.00 24.32 -7.92
C PRO A 98 18.92 23.59 -6.93
N SER A 99 20.07 23.16 -7.41
CA SER A 99 21.17 22.71 -6.60
C SER A 99 21.52 23.81 -5.59
N ASP A 100 21.01 23.71 -4.38
CA ASP A 100 21.65 24.36 -3.23
C ASP A 100 21.30 23.64 -1.92
N ASP A 101 22.38 23.45 -1.17
CA ASP A 101 22.49 22.86 0.13
C ASP A 101 21.69 23.70 1.13
N SER A 102 20.49 23.26 1.48
CA SER A 102 19.81 23.84 2.64
C SER A 102 19.10 22.75 3.43
N SER A 103 19.72 22.44 4.55
CA SER A 103 19.16 21.80 5.72
C SER A 103 17.75 22.32 6.00
N ALA A 104 16.74 21.59 5.53
CA ALA A 104 15.37 21.85 5.93
C ALA A 104 15.21 21.45 7.41
N ASP A 105 14.84 22.40 8.24
CA ASP A 105 14.46 22.23 9.64
C ASP A 105 13.51 21.02 9.82
N PRO A 106 13.68 20.25 10.89
CA PRO A 106 12.76 19.17 11.21
C PRO A 106 11.37 19.76 11.44
N PRO A 107 10.31 19.24 10.81
CA PRO A 107 8.97 19.72 11.04
C PRO A 107 8.58 19.52 12.49
N ASP A 108 7.93 20.53 13.05
CA ASP A 108 7.32 20.56 14.36
C ASP A 108 6.49 19.29 14.57
N GLN A 109 7.00 18.43 15.45
CA GLN A 109 6.38 17.17 15.80
C GLN A 109 5.22 17.42 16.75
N THR A 110 4.06 17.77 16.24
CA THR A 110 2.83 17.34 16.91
C THR A 110 2.75 15.84 16.74
N ILE A 111 3.39 15.16 17.68
CA ILE A 111 3.49 13.70 17.73
C ILE A 111 2.08 13.20 17.99
N ASP A 112 1.42 12.68 16.96
CA ASP A 112 0.28 11.78 17.12
C ASP A 112 0.82 10.47 17.72
N LEU A 113 0.97 10.48 19.04
CA LEU A 113 1.52 9.37 19.83
C LEU A 113 0.70 8.10 19.65
N ASP A 114 -0.63 8.21 19.53
CA ASP A 114 -1.53 7.08 19.37
C ASP A 114 -1.39 6.46 17.96
N GLY A 115 -1.29 7.27 16.93
CA GLY A 115 -1.01 6.81 15.58
C GLY A 115 0.38 6.20 15.41
N MET A 116 1.40 6.75 16.10
CA MET A 116 2.76 6.19 16.11
C MET A 116 2.86 4.87 16.86
N LEU A 117 2.19 4.74 18.02
CA LEU A 117 2.13 3.50 18.79
C LEU A 117 1.44 2.39 18.00
N ALA A 118 0.27 2.66 17.42
CA ALA A 118 -0.45 1.72 16.57
C ALA A 118 0.40 1.29 15.35
N THR A 119 1.13 2.22 14.74
CA THR A 119 2.03 1.92 13.62
C THR A 119 3.22 1.06 14.07
N LYS A 120 3.79 1.33 15.24
CA LYS A 120 4.92 0.56 15.80
C LYS A 120 4.48 -0.87 16.14
N GLN A 121 3.36 -1.03 16.83
CA GLN A 121 2.79 -2.33 17.16
C GLN A 121 2.46 -3.15 15.91
N THR A 122 1.84 -2.53 14.91
CA THR A 122 1.55 -3.18 13.62
C THR A 122 2.82 -3.62 12.91
N ARG A 123 3.87 -2.78 12.89
CA ARG A 123 5.18 -3.14 12.30
C ARG A 123 5.84 -4.31 13.03
N GLU A 124 5.82 -4.29 14.36
CA GLU A 124 6.37 -5.38 15.16
C GLU A 124 5.60 -6.68 14.95
N HIS A 125 4.28 -6.59 14.85
CA HIS A 125 3.42 -7.74 14.59
C HIS A 125 3.69 -8.34 13.20
N VAL A 126 3.69 -7.51 12.16
CA VAL A 126 4.04 -7.94 10.80
C VAL A 126 5.43 -8.57 10.75
N ARG A 127 6.42 -7.98 11.46
CA ARG A 127 7.78 -8.54 11.53
C ARG A 127 7.79 -9.92 12.18
N LYS A 128 7.07 -10.09 13.29
CA LYS A 128 6.94 -11.40 13.97
C LYS A 128 6.31 -12.46 13.06
N ILE A 129 5.28 -12.09 12.30
CA ILE A 129 4.66 -13.02 11.33
C ILE A 129 5.64 -13.36 10.21
N LEU A 130 6.34 -12.36 9.66
CA LEU A 130 7.34 -12.60 8.63
C LEU A 130 8.46 -13.55 9.12
N ASP A 131 8.86 -13.45 10.38
CA ASP A 131 9.89 -14.31 10.96
C ASP A 131 9.43 -15.77 11.17
N GLN A 132 8.12 -16.00 11.22
CA GLN A 132 7.53 -17.36 11.31
C GLN A 132 7.36 -18.03 9.93
N LEU A 133 7.45 -17.26 8.85
CA LEU A 133 7.30 -17.79 7.49
C LEU A 133 8.55 -18.60 7.08
N PRO A 134 8.36 -19.58 6.17
CA PRO A 134 9.49 -20.22 5.48
C PRO A 134 10.40 -19.16 4.84
N GLU A 135 11.71 -19.37 4.90
CA GLU A 135 12.69 -18.36 4.47
C GLU A 135 12.45 -17.85 3.04
N LYS A 136 12.09 -18.77 2.13
CA LYS A 136 11.79 -18.42 0.73
C LYS A 136 10.60 -17.43 0.63
N ASP A 137 9.53 -17.67 1.38
CA ASP A 137 8.34 -16.82 1.38
C ASP A 137 8.64 -15.47 2.02
N ARG A 138 9.35 -15.48 3.16
CA ARG A 138 9.80 -14.27 3.85
C ARG A 138 10.64 -13.38 2.93
N ARG A 139 11.66 -13.97 2.27
CA ARG A 139 12.52 -13.24 1.32
C ARG A 139 11.71 -12.65 0.17
N LEU A 140 10.78 -13.42 -0.40
CA LEU A 140 9.94 -12.98 -1.50
C LEU A 140 9.03 -11.81 -1.10
N LEU A 141 8.35 -11.92 0.05
CA LEU A 141 7.47 -10.84 0.54
C LEU A 141 8.27 -9.59 0.88
N ARG A 142 9.46 -9.72 1.48
CA ARG A 142 10.34 -8.58 1.75
C ARG A 142 10.79 -7.88 0.46
N ALA A 143 11.28 -8.65 -0.51
CA ALA A 143 11.74 -8.11 -1.79
C ALA A 143 10.64 -7.32 -2.52
N ILE A 144 9.40 -7.82 -2.50
CA ILE A 144 8.28 -7.18 -3.20
C ILE A 144 7.68 -5.99 -2.41
N PHE A 145 7.48 -6.14 -1.09
CA PHE A 145 6.68 -5.19 -0.31
C PHE A 145 7.49 -4.23 0.55
N LEU A 146 8.71 -4.58 0.93
CA LEU A 146 9.57 -3.73 1.77
C LEU A 146 10.72 -3.12 0.97
N GLU A 147 11.35 -3.90 0.09
CA GLU A 147 12.47 -3.46 -0.72
C GLU A 147 12.01 -2.93 -2.09
N GLU A 148 10.76 -3.24 -2.49
CA GLU A 148 10.13 -2.82 -3.76
C GLU A 148 10.96 -3.09 -5.01
N LYS A 149 11.70 -4.19 -4.98
CA LYS A 149 12.51 -4.63 -6.10
C LYS A 149 11.69 -4.81 -7.37
N ASP A 150 12.29 -4.53 -8.50
CA ASP A 150 11.67 -4.82 -9.79
C ASP A 150 11.40 -6.31 -9.95
N LYS A 151 10.27 -6.64 -10.60
CA LYS A 151 9.86 -8.05 -10.77
C LYS A 151 10.86 -8.86 -11.58
N ASP A 152 11.56 -8.25 -12.53
CA ASP A 152 12.56 -8.95 -13.33
C ASP A 152 13.83 -9.21 -12.52
N GLU A 153 14.17 -8.31 -11.60
CA GLU A 153 15.24 -8.54 -10.61
C GLU A 153 14.88 -9.70 -9.70
N ILE A 154 13.64 -9.72 -9.17
CA ILE A 154 13.17 -10.82 -8.31
C ILE A 154 13.14 -12.14 -9.06
N CYS A 155 12.70 -12.15 -10.32
CA CYS A 155 12.74 -13.33 -11.16
C CYS A 155 14.16 -13.89 -11.30
N ARG A 156 15.16 -13.03 -11.49
CA ARG A 156 16.57 -13.42 -11.53
C ARG A 156 17.07 -13.96 -10.19
N ASP A 157 16.76 -13.24 -9.09
CA ASP A 157 17.19 -13.61 -7.73
C ASP A 157 16.63 -14.97 -7.28
N PHE A 158 15.42 -15.30 -7.73
CA PHE A 158 14.73 -16.55 -7.40
C PHE A 158 14.88 -17.65 -8.47
N GLY A 159 15.47 -17.34 -9.62
CA GLY A 159 15.64 -18.29 -10.73
C GLY A 159 14.31 -18.75 -11.32
N VAL A 160 13.34 -17.84 -11.46
CA VAL A 160 11.97 -18.15 -11.91
C VAL A 160 11.53 -17.18 -13.00
N ASP A 161 10.56 -17.60 -13.81
CA ASP A 161 9.87 -16.72 -14.74
C ASP A 161 8.76 -15.89 -14.03
N ARG A 162 8.16 -14.95 -14.76
CA ARG A 162 7.12 -14.07 -14.21
C ARG A 162 5.83 -14.81 -13.82
N ASP A 163 5.50 -15.88 -14.53
CA ASP A 163 4.29 -16.66 -14.24
C ASP A 163 4.48 -17.50 -12.99
N TYR A 164 5.63 -18.13 -12.85
CA TYR A 164 5.94 -18.86 -11.63
C TYR A 164 6.16 -17.92 -10.42
N LEU A 165 6.72 -16.72 -10.62
CA LEU A 165 6.78 -15.70 -9.57
C LEU A 165 5.38 -15.35 -9.05
N ARG A 166 4.38 -15.27 -9.94
CA ARG A 166 2.97 -15.03 -9.54
C ARG A 166 2.45 -16.14 -8.62
N VAL A 167 2.76 -17.40 -8.96
CA VAL A 167 2.37 -18.56 -8.14
C VAL A 167 3.07 -18.53 -6.77
N LEU A 168 4.37 -18.27 -6.75
CA LEU A 168 5.15 -18.17 -5.51
C LEU A 168 4.60 -17.04 -4.61
N LEU A 169 4.32 -15.87 -5.18
CA LEU A 169 3.77 -14.75 -4.46
C LEU A 169 2.37 -15.05 -3.90
N HIS A 170 1.54 -15.73 -4.66
CA HIS A 170 0.22 -16.16 -4.18
C HIS A 170 0.36 -17.08 -2.96
N ARG A 171 1.23 -18.08 -3.03
CA ARG A 171 1.49 -19.02 -1.93
C ARG A 171 2.06 -18.31 -0.69
N ALA A 172 3.06 -17.46 -0.88
CA ALA A 172 3.64 -16.70 0.22
C ALA A 172 2.62 -15.79 0.93
N LYS A 173 1.71 -15.17 0.18
CA LYS A 173 0.59 -14.40 0.76
C LYS A 173 -0.40 -15.28 1.53
N GLN A 174 -0.73 -16.47 1.04
CA GLN A 174 -1.59 -17.41 1.74
C GLN A 174 -0.95 -17.88 3.05
N ASN A 175 0.35 -18.20 3.01
CA ASN A 175 1.09 -18.58 4.21
C ASN A 175 1.14 -17.42 5.21
N PHE A 176 1.37 -16.19 4.78
CA PHE A 176 1.32 -15.01 5.64
C PHE A 176 -0.07 -14.84 6.27
N LYS A 177 -1.14 -14.98 5.48
CA LYS A 177 -2.53 -14.87 5.94
C LYS A 177 -2.86 -15.93 7.00
N ALA A 178 -2.33 -17.14 6.86
CA ALA A 178 -2.55 -18.22 7.83
C ALA A 178 -1.94 -17.95 9.22
N PHE A 179 -0.87 -17.15 9.30
CA PHE A 179 -0.26 -16.71 10.55
C PHE A 179 -0.84 -15.40 11.09
N TYR A 180 -1.71 -14.75 10.34
CA TYR A 180 -2.37 -13.51 10.75
C TYR A 180 -3.67 -13.88 11.46
N PRO A 181 -3.76 -13.83 12.80
CA PRO A 181 -5.00 -14.17 13.49
C PRO A 181 -6.09 -13.16 13.16
N ASP A 182 -7.28 -13.66 12.84
CA ASP A 182 -8.49 -12.85 12.52
C ASP A 182 -8.99 -12.01 13.72
N HIS A 183 -8.26 -11.95 14.83
CA HIS A 183 -8.69 -11.40 16.12
C HIS A 183 -7.82 -10.22 16.60
N LEU A 184 -7.47 -9.29 15.73
CA LEU A 184 -6.98 -7.98 16.15
C LEU A 184 -8.01 -6.92 15.78
N ASP A 185 -9.21 -7.06 16.35
CA ASP A 185 -10.10 -5.94 16.58
C ASP A 185 -9.68 -5.21 17.87
N PRO A 186 -9.52 -3.89 17.85
CA PRO A 186 -9.58 -3.06 19.04
C PRO A 186 -11.02 -2.74 19.38
#